data_5fbdb4e6c2679a08e46a38a0440dd423
#
_entry.id   5fbdb4e6c2679a08e46a38a0440dd423
#
_cell.length_a   1.000
_cell.length_b   1.000
_cell.length_c   1.000
_cell.angle_alpha   90.00
_cell.angle_beta   90.00
_cell.angle_gamma   90.00
#
_symmetry.space_group_name_H-M   'P 1'
#
loop_
_entity.id
_entity.type
_entity.pdbx_description
1 polymer ?
#
loop_
_entity_poly.entity_id
_entity_poly.type
_entity_poly.pdbx_seq_one_letter_code
_entity_poly.pdbx_strand_id
1 'polypeptide(L)'
;MRQRAEAQDATRLRITESAMELHQTLGPSQTTMAAVAEHAGVQRSTLYRHFPDETALFAACSAHWYARHPPPDVSRWADVADPQERLVVGLTELYTWYRSAGSMLDNLIRDEHLVPAVEHRFRAFHARLDEAHGVLLEGRRLRGRRRANVSALIRLALKFESWRALCREGGLADRQAAELVATVMAAAP
;
A
#
# COMPACT_ATOMS: atom_id res chain seq x y z
N MET A 1 29.79 24.27 8.50
CA MET A 1 29.32 22.88 8.62
C MET A 1 27.82 22.74 8.37
N ARG A 2 26.96 23.54 8.97
CA ARG A 2 25.49 23.50 8.82
C ARG A 2 25.01 23.60 7.35
N GLN A 3 25.47 24.59 6.59
CA GLN A 3 25.10 24.81 5.18
C GLN A 3 25.45 23.63 4.25
N ARG A 4 26.54 22.90 4.55
CA ARG A 4 26.95 21.71 3.79
C ARG A 4 26.05 20.50 4.10
N ALA A 5 25.61 20.35 5.35
CA ALA A 5 24.67 19.32 5.75
C ALA A 5 23.30 19.57 5.10
N GLU A 6 22.79 20.79 5.17
CA GLU A 6 21.52 21.21 4.53
C GLU A 6 21.53 20.95 3.01
N ALA A 7 22.63 21.24 2.32
CA ALA A 7 22.79 20.95 0.89
C ALA A 7 22.83 19.43 0.57
N GLN A 8 23.42 18.62 1.46
CA GLN A 8 23.40 17.16 1.34
C GLN A 8 22.01 16.59 1.54
N ASP A 9 21.27 17.06 2.54
CA ASP A 9 19.90 16.63 2.81
C ASP A 9 18.96 17.02 1.66
N ALA A 10 19.08 18.23 1.12
CA ALA A 10 18.32 18.66 -0.05
C ALA A 10 18.61 17.80 -1.30
N THR A 11 19.87 17.42 -1.51
CA THR A 11 20.22 16.53 -2.62
C THR A 11 19.68 15.11 -2.42
N ARG A 12 19.78 14.59 -1.19
CA ARG A 12 19.22 13.28 -0.84
C ARG A 12 17.71 13.24 -1.05
N LEU A 13 16.99 14.27 -0.60
CA LEU A 13 15.55 14.40 -0.79
C LEU A 13 15.17 14.41 -2.28
N ARG A 14 15.85 15.22 -3.10
CA ARG A 14 15.61 15.30 -4.54
C ARG A 14 15.78 13.96 -5.25
N ILE A 15 16.83 13.19 -4.90
CA ILE A 15 17.04 11.82 -5.43
C ILE A 15 15.89 10.89 -4.99
N THR A 16 15.46 10.97 -3.73
CA THR A 16 14.36 10.17 -3.19
C THR A 16 13.03 10.46 -3.90
N GLU A 17 12.72 11.75 -4.12
CA GLU A 17 11.51 12.17 -4.83
C GLU A 17 11.55 11.74 -6.31
N SER A 18 12.69 11.86 -6.97
CA SER A 18 12.88 11.39 -8.35
C SER A 18 12.67 9.88 -8.49
N ALA A 19 13.20 9.09 -7.55
CA ALA A 19 12.95 7.65 -7.53
C ALA A 19 11.46 7.32 -7.29
N MET A 20 10.81 8.05 -6.39
CA MET A 20 9.39 7.89 -6.11
C MET A 20 8.52 8.17 -7.36
N GLU A 21 8.79 9.25 -8.09
CA GLU A 21 8.07 9.59 -9.32
C GLU A 21 8.27 8.53 -10.41
N LEU A 22 9.49 8.03 -10.59
CA LEU A 22 9.77 6.96 -11.56
C LEU A 22 9.10 5.65 -11.16
N HIS A 23 9.09 5.29 -9.87
CA HIS A 23 8.35 4.12 -9.40
C HIS A 23 6.84 4.25 -9.61
N GLN A 24 6.29 5.44 -9.44
CA GLN A 24 4.87 5.71 -9.64
C GLN A 24 4.47 5.70 -11.12
N THR A 25 5.36 6.13 -12.02
CA THR A 25 5.07 6.26 -13.48
C THR A 25 5.46 5.04 -14.27
N LEU A 26 6.64 4.48 -14.05
CA LEU A 26 7.20 3.35 -14.79
C LEU A 26 7.12 2.03 -14.01
N GLY A 27 7.26 2.13 -12.71
CA GLY A 27 7.39 1.00 -11.78
C GLY A 27 8.85 0.69 -11.43
N PRO A 28 9.08 0.01 -10.29
CA PRO A 28 10.42 -0.33 -9.80
C PRO A 28 11.23 -1.17 -10.78
N SER A 29 10.62 -2.15 -11.47
CA SER A 29 11.32 -3.04 -12.41
C SER A 29 11.91 -2.32 -13.62
N GLN A 30 11.37 -1.15 -13.97
CA GLN A 30 11.85 -0.31 -15.08
C GLN A 30 12.66 0.90 -14.62
N THR A 31 12.86 1.06 -13.31
CA THR A 31 13.58 2.20 -12.73
C THR A 31 15.01 1.80 -12.37
N THR A 32 15.98 2.30 -13.12
CA THR A 32 17.40 2.06 -12.85
C THR A 32 18.02 3.19 -12.04
N MET A 33 19.11 2.92 -11.29
CA MET A 33 19.89 3.94 -10.59
C MET A 33 20.38 5.07 -11.54
N ALA A 34 20.65 4.70 -12.80
CA ALA A 34 21.04 5.66 -13.82
C ALA A 34 19.89 6.61 -14.20
N ALA A 35 18.70 6.08 -14.41
CA ALA A 35 17.52 6.88 -14.71
C ALA A 35 17.14 7.80 -13.54
N VAL A 36 17.28 7.32 -12.30
CA VAL A 36 17.05 8.16 -11.11
C VAL A 36 18.08 9.30 -11.02
N ALA A 37 19.37 9.03 -11.29
CA ALA A 37 20.40 10.08 -11.27
C ALA A 37 20.14 11.16 -12.33
N GLU A 38 19.76 10.73 -13.54
CA GLU A 38 19.39 11.63 -14.64
C GLU A 38 18.15 12.48 -14.28
N HIS A 39 17.09 11.84 -13.82
CA HIS A 39 15.84 12.51 -13.42
C HIS A 39 16.07 13.51 -12.27
N ALA A 40 16.92 13.15 -11.30
CA ALA A 40 17.29 14.01 -10.18
C ALA A 40 18.29 15.14 -10.57
N GLY A 41 18.82 15.14 -11.77
CA GLY A 41 19.82 16.11 -12.22
C GLY A 41 21.14 16.01 -11.44
N VAL A 42 21.57 14.77 -11.10
CA VAL A 42 22.82 14.53 -10.36
C VAL A 42 23.74 13.56 -11.11
N GLN A 43 25.03 13.61 -10.86
CA GLN A 43 25.96 12.60 -11.35
C GLN A 43 25.72 11.27 -10.63
N ARG A 44 25.94 10.14 -11.32
CA ARG A 44 25.85 8.79 -10.74
C ARG A 44 26.69 8.64 -9.47
N SER A 45 27.93 9.17 -9.46
CA SER A 45 28.80 9.17 -8.27
C SER A 45 28.18 9.88 -7.07
N THR A 46 27.42 10.94 -7.30
CA THR A 46 26.68 11.65 -6.27
C THR A 46 25.52 10.80 -5.75
N LEU A 47 24.76 10.13 -6.62
CA LEU A 47 23.69 9.23 -6.22
C LEU A 47 24.22 8.09 -5.36
N TYR A 48 25.28 7.38 -5.80
CA TYR A 48 25.87 6.26 -5.03
C TYR A 48 26.49 6.68 -3.70
N ARG A 49 26.91 7.92 -3.56
CA ARG A 49 27.34 8.49 -2.26
C ARG A 49 26.18 8.61 -1.26
N HIS A 50 24.96 8.89 -1.72
CA HIS A 50 23.75 9.00 -0.89
C HIS A 50 23.04 7.66 -0.68
N PHE A 51 23.06 6.80 -1.70
CA PHE A 51 22.39 5.51 -1.75
C PHE A 51 23.33 4.48 -2.38
N PRO A 52 23.96 3.63 -1.58
CA PRO A 52 24.98 2.70 -2.06
C PRO A 52 24.42 1.66 -3.05
N ASP A 53 23.12 1.36 -2.95
CA ASP A 53 22.42 0.39 -3.77
C ASP A 53 20.93 0.74 -3.96
N GLU A 54 20.26 -0.04 -4.80
CA GLU A 54 18.82 0.08 -5.07
C GLU A 54 17.96 -0.16 -3.84
N THR A 55 18.37 -1.07 -2.95
CA THR A 55 17.64 -1.40 -1.72
C THR A 55 17.58 -0.20 -0.78
N ALA A 56 18.72 0.49 -0.59
CA ALA A 56 18.79 1.69 0.24
C ALA A 56 17.94 2.83 -0.34
N LEU A 57 17.98 3.01 -1.66
CA LEU A 57 17.16 4.00 -2.35
C LEU A 57 15.67 3.66 -2.24
N PHE A 58 15.29 2.40 -2.50
CA PHE A 58 13.91 1.93 -2.40
C PHE A 58 13.35 2.07 -0.98
N ALA A 59 14.16 1.78 0.04
CA ALA A 59 13.77 1.97 1.43
C ALA A 59 13.48 3.44 1.75
N ALA A 60 14.32 4.36 1.28
CA ALA A 60 14.15 5.79 1.50
C ALA A 60 12.91 6.35 0.77
N CYS A 61 12.72 6.02 -0.51
CA CYS A 61 11.56 6.48 -1.28
C CYS A 61 10.25 5.87 -0.74
N SER A 62 10.25 4.61 -0.30
CA SER A 62 9.11 3.99 0.36
C SER A 62 8.75 4.69 1.66
N ALA A 63 9.74 4.97 2.52
CA ALA A 63 9.51 5.69 3.79
C ALA A 63 8.93 7.10 3.53
N HIS A 64 9.48 7.81 2.55
CA HIS A 64 9.02 9.14 2.15
C HIS A 64 7.58 9.12 1.61
N TRP A 65 7.25 8.10 0.80
CA TRP A 65 5.91 7.92 0.26
C TRP A 65 4.89 7.61 1.35
N TYR A 66 5.18 6.67 2.25
CA TYR A 66 4.29 6.33 3.37
C TYR A 66 4.08 7.48 4.36
N ALA A 67 5.07 8.35 4.54
CA ALA A 67 4.90 9.55 5.37
C ALA A 67 3.85 10.52 4.78
N ARG A 68 3.70 10.54 3.46
CA ARG A 68 2.71 11.37 2.74
C ARG A 68 1.37 10.67 2.50
N HIS A 69 1.39 9.34 2.48
CA HIS A 69 0.22 8.48 2.22
C HIS A 69 0.13 7.41 3.33
N PRO A 70 -0.12 7.82 4.59
CA PRO A 70 -0.20 6.87 5.68
C PRO A 70 -1.37 5.92 5.45
N PRO A 71 -1.15 4.59 5.54
CA PRO A 71 -2.24 3.63 5.48
C PRO A 71 -3.11 3.74 6.72
N PRO A 72 -4.38 3.27 6.66
CA PRO A 72 -5.27 3.31 7.80
C PRO A 72 -4.70 2.55 9.01
N ASP A 73 -5.02 3.04 10.19
CA ASP A 73 -4.68 2.37 11.45
C ASP A 73 -5.72 1.27 11.74
N VAL A 74 -5.35 0.06 11.39
CA VAL A 74 -6.20 -1.14 11.53
C VAL A 74 -6.63 -1.37 12.97
N SER A 75 -5.80 -1.01 13.97
CA SER A 75 -6.11 -1.22 15.39
C SER A 75 -7.36 -0.45 15.84
N ARG A 76 -7.60 0.73 15.26
CA ARG A 76 -8.77 1.56 15.55
C ARG A 76 -10.10 0.96 15.09
N TRP A 77 -10.06 0.03 14.14
CA TRP A 77 -11.28 -0.65 13.70
C TRP A 77 -11.87 -1.53 14.81
N ALA A 78 -11.05 -2.04 15.71
CA ALA A 78 -11.50 -2.81 16.87
C ALA A 78 -12.43 -2.02 17.81
N ASP A 79 -12.35 -0.67 17.81
CA ASP A 79 -13.20 0.20 18.62
C ASP A 79 -14.67 0.21 18.14
N VAL A 80 -14.93 -0.21 16.89
CA VAL A 80 -16.29 -0.36 16.35
C VAL A 80 -16.88 -1.68 16.83
N ALA A 81 -17.85 -1.61 17.74
CA ALA A 81 -18.37 -2.76 18.46
C ALA A 81 -19.12 -3.76 17.55
N ASP A 82 -19.95 -3.25 16.61
CA ASP A 82 -20.69 -4.10 15.67
C ASP A 82 -19.75 -4.62 14.55
N PRO A 83 -19.58 -5.94 14.39
CA PRO A 83 -18.68 -6.49 13.38
C PRO A 83 -19.07 -6.19 11.94
N GLN A 84 -20.35 -5.91 11.66
CA GLN A 84 -20.82 -5.56 10.32
C GLN A 84 -20.47 -4.09 10.00
N GLU A 85 -20.72 -3.21 10.94
CA GLU A 85 -20.33 -1.79 10.83
C GLU A 85 -18.79 -1.67 10.76
N ARG A 86 -18.07 -2.41 11.59
CA ARG A 86 -16.59 -2.47 11.56
C ARG A 86 -16.06 -2.84 10.19
N LEU A 87 -16.69 -3.80 9.50
CA LEU A 87 -16.31 -4.17 8.14
C LEU A 87 -16.50 -3.01 7.17
N VAL A 88 -17.64 -2.32 7.22
CA VAL A 88 -17.92 -1.18 6.34
C VAL A 88 -16.92 -0.05 6.60
N VAL A 89 -16.68 0.30 7.86
CA VAL A 89 -15.72 1.34 8.25
C VAL A 89 -14.32 0.98 7.75
N GLY A 90 -13.83 -0.23 8.10
CA GLY A 90 -12.48 -0.65 7.77
C GLY A 90 -12.23 -0.74 6.26
N LEU A 91 -13.18 -1.31 5.50
CA LEU A 91 -13.05 -1.38 4.04
C LEU A 91 -13.17 0.02 3.40
N THR A 92 -14.01 0.91 3.92
CA THR A 92 -14.11 2.28 3.39
C THR A 92 -12.80 3.03 3.55
N GLU A 93 -12.17 2.97 4.73
CA GLU A 93 -10.87 3.59 4.98
C GLU A 93 -9.77 3.00 4.10
N LEU A 94 -9.72 1.66 3.99
CA LEU A 94 -8.75 0.97 3.16
C LEU A 94 -8.92 1.31 1.67
N TYR A 95 -10.15 1.35 1.18
CA TYR A 95 -10.46 1.66 -0.21
C TYR A 95 -10.17 3.14 -0.54
N THR A 96 -10.43 4.05 0.39
CA THR A 96 -10.02 5.45 0.27
C THR A 96 -8.51 5.58 0.16
N TRP A 97 -7.77 4.82 0.96
CA TRP A 97 -6.31 4.77 0.88
C TRP A 97 -5.85 4.15 -0.46
N TYR A 98 -6.46 3.05 -0.90
CA TYR A 98 -6.17 2.46 -2.22
C TYR A 98 -6.41 3.44 -3.36
N ARG A 99 -7.44 4.25 -3.28
CA ARG A 99 -7.73 5.30 -4.27
C ARG A 99 -6.60 6.34 -4.33
N SER A 100 -6.11 6.77 -3.21
CA SER A 100 -5.00 7.74 -3.13
C SER A 100 -3.66 7.16 -3.58
N ALA A 101 -3.47 5.85 -3.38
CA ALA A 101 -2.23 5.13 -3.66
C ALA A 101 -2.19 4.48 -5.06
N GLY A 102 -3.30 4.50 -5.78
CA GLY A 102 -3.62 3.65 -6.92
C GLY A 102 -2.49 3.36 -7.91
N SER A 103 -1.93 4.38 -8.56
CA SER A 103 -0.87 4.17 -9.56
C SER A 103 0.42 3.57 -8.97
N MET A 104 0.79 3.98 -7.76
CA MET A 104 1.94 3.41 -7.06
C MET A 104 1.70 1.92 -6.75
N LEU A 105 0.53 1.57 -6.20
CA LEU A 105 0.20 0.18 -5.88
C LEU A 105 0.08 -0.71 -7.12
N ASP A 106 -0.50 -0.22 -8.23
CA ASP A 106 -0.53 -0.97 -9.49
C ASP A 106 0.87 -1.43 -9.92
N ASN A 107 1.82 -0.48 -9.90
CA ASN A 107 3.20 -0.75 -10.28
C ASN A 107 3.92 -1.66 -9.29
N LEU A 108 3.75 -1.42 -7.99
CA LEU A 108 4.39 -2.22 -6.94
C LEU A 108 3.87 -3.66 -6.94
N ILE A 109 2.55 -3.88 -7.08
CA ILE A 109 1.96 -5.23 -7.12
C ILE A 109 2.40 -5.97 -8.38
N ARG A 110 2.45 -5.30 -9.53
CA ARG A 110 2.98 -5.88 -10.78
C ARG A 110 4.43 -6.35 -10.61
N ASP A 111 5.24 -5.55 -9.93
CA ASP A 111 6.69 -5.74 -9.85
C ASP A 111 7.13 -6.50 -8.58
N GLU A 112 6.20 -6.91 -7.69
CA GLU A 112 6.48 -7.53 -6.40
C GLU A 112 7.45 -8.71 -6.52
N HIS A 113 7.23 -9.59 -7.49
CA HIS A 113 8.07 -10.79 -7.67
C HIS A 113 9.25 -10.57 -8.62
N LEU A 114 9.39 -9.39 -9.21
CA LEU A 114 10.47 -9.06 -10.13
C LEU A 114 11.63 -8.34 -9.43
N VAL A 115 11.34 -7.62 -8.34
CA VAL A 115 12.32 -6.77 -7.65
C VAL A 115 12.41 -7.17 -6.16
N PRO A 116 13.54 -7.74 -5.72
CA PRO A 116 13.69 -8.22 -4.32
C PRO A 116 13.42 -7.16 -3.25
N ALA A 117 13.75 -5.89 -3.52
CA ALA A 117 13.48 -4.79 -2.60
C ALA A 117 11.97 -4.53 -2.44
N VAL A 118 11.18 -4.70 -3.51
CA VAL A 118 9.71 -4.60 -3.49
C VAL A 118 9.13 -5.76 -2.70
N GLU A 119 9.53 -7.00 -3.02
CA GLU A 119 9.09 -8.22 -2.30
C GLU A 119 9.33 -8.10 -0.79
N HIS A 120 10.54 -7.66 -0.40
CA HIS A 120 10.87 -7.46 1.01
C HIS A 120 9.92 -6.47 1.68
N ARG A 121 9.59 -5.36 1.02
CA ARG A 121 8.71 -4.33 1.56
C ARG A 121 7.25 -4.78 1.62
N PHE A 122 6.81 -5.56 0.64
CA PHE A 122 5.46 -6.10 0.60
C PHE A 122 5.14 -7.08 1.72
N ARG A 123 6.13 -7.75 2.32
CA ARG A 123 5.91 -8.55 3.53
C ARG A 123 5.23 -7.75 4.65
N ALA A 124 5.63 -6.51 4.86
CA ALA A 124 4.99 -5.63 5.87
C ALA A 124 3.58 -5.21 5.46
N PHE A 125 3.33 -5.01 4.17
CA PHE A 125 1.99 -4.73 3.64
C PHE A 125 1.07 -5.95 3.81
N HIS A 126 1.50 -7.14 3.44
CA HIS A 126 0.73 -8.38 3.65
C HIS A 126 0.44 -8.66 5.12
N ALA A 127 1.43 -8.47 6.01
CA ALA A 127 1.24 -8.61 7.46
C ALA A 127 0.15 -7.65 7.98
N ARG A 128 0.09 -6.43 7.47
CA ARG A 128 -0.99 -5.47 7.81
C ARG A 128 -2.36 -5.94 7.32
N LEU A 129 -2.45 -6.52 6.13
CA LEU A 129 -3.70 -7.10 5.63
C LEU A 129 -4.13 -8.34 6.45
N ASP A 130 -3.19 -9.13 6.94
CA ASP A 130 -3.49 -10.25 7.84
C ASP A 130 -3.99 -9.76 9.22
N GLU A 131 -3.41 -8.68 9.75
CA GLU A 131 -3.92 -8.00 10.94
C GLU A 131 -5.35 -7.47 10.71
N ALA A 132 -5.57 -6.76 9.61
CA ALA A 132 -6.89 -6.28 9.20
C ALA A 132 -7.92 -7.40 9.11
N HIS A 133 -7.53 -8.53 8.50
CA HIS A 133 -8.38 -9.72 8.43
C HIS A 133 -8.78 -10.22 9.82
N GLY A 134 -7.82 -10.29 10.76
CA GLY A 134 -8.09 -10.69 12.14
C GLY A 134 -9.11 -9.79 12.81
N VAL A 135 -8.88 -8.48 12.78
CA VAL A 135 -9.78 -7.47 13.37
C VAL A 135 -11.19 -7.51 12.76
N LEU A 136 -11.30 -7.64 11.44
CA LEU A 136 -12.59 -7.70 10.75
C LEU A 136 -13.35 -9.02 10.96
N LEU A 137 -12.65 -10.09 11.29
CA LEU A 137 -13.27 -11.40 11.60
C LEU A 137 -13.71 -11.51 13.06
N GLU A 138 -13.13 -10.72 13.96
CA GLU A 138 -13.38 -10.79 15.39
C GLU A 138 -14.83 -10.45 15.76
N GLY A 139 -15.36 -11.14 16.82
CA GLY A 139 -16.71 -10.91 17.36
C GLY A 139 -17.87 -11.48 16.55
N ARG A 140 -17.64 -12.04 15.35
CA ARG A 140 -18.72 -12.53 14.45
C ARG A 140 -19.40 -13.82 14.87
N ARG A 141 -19.02 -14.48 15.97
CA ARG A 141 -19.63 -15.73 16.50
C ARG A 141 -19.95 -16.81 15.45
N LEU A 142 -19.15 -16.87 14.37
CA LEU A 142 -19.32 -17.83 13.25
C LEU A 142 -18.57 -19.12 13.53
N ARG A 143 -19.11 -20.26 13.04
CA ARG A 143 -18.50 -21.59 13.17
C ARG A 143 -18.54 -22.34 11.84
N GLY A 144 -17.72 -23.40 11.74
CA GLY A 144 -17.72 -24.33 10.62
C GLY A 144 -17.57 -23.64 9.26
N ARG A 145 -18.35 -24.10 8.28
CA ARG A 145 -18.30 -23.66 6.89
C ARG A 145 -18.54 -22.14 6.75
N ARG A 146 -19.53 -21.62 7.47
CA ARG A 146 -19.85 -20.18 7.44
C ARG A 146 -18.68 -19.30 7.89
N ARG A 147 -17.94 -19.73 8.93
CA ARG A 147 -16.72 -19.01 9.36
C ARG A 147 -15.66 -19.02 8.25
N ALA A 148 -15.46 -20.16 7.59
CA ALA A 148 -14.50 -20.29 6.50
C ALA A 148 -14.88 -19.39 5.31
N ASN A 149 -16.15 -19.39 4.91
CA ASN A 149 -16.65 -18.57 3.81
C ASN A 149 -16.48 -17.07 4.10
N VAL A 150 -16.90 -16.60 5.28
CA VAL A 150 -16.76 -15.20 5.67
C VAL A 150 -15.28 -14.79 5.77
N SER A 151 -14.43 -15.65 6.34
CA SER A 151 -12.98 -15.41 6.40
C SER A 151 -12.37 -15.25 5.00
N ALA A 152 -12.74 -16.10 4.04
CA ALA A 152 -12.29 -16.02 2.67
C ALA A 152 -12.78 -14.74 1.95
N LEU A 153 -14.04 -14.35 2.18
CA LEU A 153 -14.58 -13.10 1.63
C LEU A 153 -13.91 -11.87 2.19
N ILE A 154 -13.59 -11.84 3.50
CA ILE A 154 -12.80 -10.74 4.08
C ILE A 154 -11.42 -10.66 3.43
N ARG A 155 -10.70 -11.79 3.28
CA ARG A 155 -9.40 -11.82 2.60
C ARG A 155 -9.48 -11.31 1.16
N LEU A 156 -10.52 -11.70 0.43
CA LEU A 156 -10.76 -11.22 -0.92
C LEU A 156 -11.01 -9.71 -0.93
N ALA A 157 -11.89 -9.22 -0.07
CA ALA A 157 -12.26 -7.81 0.00
C ALA A 157 -11.07 -6.89 0.38
N LEU A 158 -10.14 -7.38 1.20
CA LEU A 158 -8.94 -6.65 1.59
C LEU A 158 -7.91 -6.49 0.46
N LYS A 159 -8.01 -7.25 -0.64
CA LYS A 159 -7.08 -7.14 -1.76
C LYS A 159 -7.28 -5.85 -2.55
N PHE A 160 -6.17 -5.27 -3.00
CA PHE A 160 -6.18 -4.11 -3.90
C PHE A 160 -6.95 -4.38 -5.20
N GLU A 161 -6.83 -5.60 -5.77
CA GLU A 161 -7.54 -6.02 -6.96
C GLU A 161 -9.05 -5.98 -6.79
N SER A 162 -9.57 -6.29 -5.59
CA SER A 162 -11.00 -6.21 -5.30
C SER A 162 -11.50 -4.77 -5.31
N TRP A 163 -10.75 -3.86 -4.68
CA TRP A 163 -11.03 -2.43 -4.80
C TRP A 163 -10.96 -1.95 -6.25
N ARG A 164 -9.94 -2.36 -7.01
CA ARG A 164 -9.79 -1.97 -8.40
C ARG A 164 -10.99 -2.41 -9.24
N ALA A 165 -11.42 -3.66 -9.08
CA ALA A 165 -12.58 -4.20 -9.80
C ALA A 165 -13.89 -3.49 -9.41
N LEU A 166 -14.13 -3.27 -8.11
CA LEU A 166 -15.38 -2.67 -7.63
C LEU A 166 -15.44 -1.16 -7.85
N CYS A 167 -14.36 -0.46 -7.51
CA CYS A 167 -14.36 1.00 -7.45
C CYS A 167 -13.82 1.65 -8.72
N ARG A 168 -12.66 1.20 -9.24
CA ARG A 168 -12.05 1.83 -10.41
C ARG A 168 -12.71 1.37 -11.72
N GLU A 169 -12.94 0.09 -11.90
CA GLU A 169 -13.54 -0.49 -13.11
C GLU A 169 -15.06 -0.50 -13.01
N GLY A 170 -15.63 -0.86 -11.85
CA GLY A 170 -17.07 -0.92 -11.60
C GLY A 170 -17.73 0.41 -11.25
N GLY A 171 -16.95 1.47 -11.03
CA GLY A 171 -17.44 2.84 -10.79
C GLY A 171 -18.10 3.08 -9.43
N LEU A 172 -18.02 2.13 -8.48
CA LEU A 172 -18.59 2.31 -7.16
C LEU A 172 -17.77 3.32 -6.32
N ALA A 173 -18.44 4.12 -5.50
CA ALA A 173 -17.77 4.85 -4.43
C ALA A 173 -17.23 3.87 -3.39
N ASP A 174 -16.13 4.24 -2.70
CA ASP A 174 -15.44 3.35 -1.76
C ASP A 174 -16.38 2.79 -0.68
N ARG A 175 -17.25 3.63 -0.13
CA ARG A 175 -18.25 3.21 0.84
C ARG A 175 -19.34 2.30 0.24
N GLN A 176 -19.79 2.56 -0.98
CA GLN A 176 -20.76 1.70 -1.66
C GLN A 176 -20.20 0.29 -1.91
N ALA A 177 -18.93 0.22 -2.30
CA ALA A 177 -18.24 -1.07 -2.48
C ALA A 177 -18.11 -1.82 -1.14
N ALA A 178 -17.77 -1.13 -0.06
CA ALA A 178 -17.71 -1.71 1.28
C ALA A 178 -19.08 -2.23 1.76
N GLU A 179 -20.15 -1.47 1.56
CA GLU A 179 -21.54 -1.85 1.89
C GLU A 179 -22.01 -3.04 1.04
N LEU A 180 -21.65 -3.09 -0.24
CA LEU A 180 -21.94 -4.23 -1.12
C LEU A 180 -21.25 -5.51 -0.60
N VAL A 181 -19.96 -5.43 -0.27
CA VAL A 181 -19.21 -6.55 0.33
C VAL A 181 -19.89 -7.01 1.62
N ALA A 182 -20.27 -6.08 2.49
CA ALA A 182 -20.95 -6.38 3.75
C ALA A 182 -22.29 -7.10 3.53
N THR A 183 -23.06 -6.69 2.53
CA THR A 183 -24.33 -7.31 2.14
C THR A 183 -24.13 -8.74 1.65
N VAL A 184 -23.19 -8.96 0.74
CA VAL A 184 -22.85 -10.29 0.22
C VAL A 184 -22.40 -11.23 1.34
N MET A 185 -21.59 -10.70 2.26
CA MET A 185 -21.05 -11.45 3.38
C MET A 185 -22.14 -11.85 4.40
N ALA A 186 -23.14 -10.99 4.63
CA ALA A 186 -24.28 -11.32 5.49
C ALA A 186 -25.12 -12.45 4.93
N ALA A 187 -25.25 -12.54 3.60
CA ALA A 187 -25.97 -13.59 2.89
C ALA A 187 -25.17 -14.90 2.69
N ALA A 188 -23.89 -14.92 3.03
CA ALA A 188 -23.02 -16.08 2.83
C ALA A 188 -23.49 -17.28 3.70
N PRO A 189 -23.65 -18.51 3.11
CA PRO A 189 -24.11 -19.72 3.80
C PRO A 189 -23.07 -20.26 4.78
#